data_cdbe3e33a513a99264d4586375c07422
#
_entry.id   cdbe3e33a513a99264d4586375c07422
#
_cell.length_a   1.000
_cell.length_b   1.000
_cell.length_c   1.000
_cell.angle_alpha   90.00
_cell.angle_beta   90.00
_cell.angle_gamma   90.00
#
_symmetry.space_group_name_H-M   'P 1'
#
loop_
_entity.id
_entity.type
_entity.pdbx_description
1 polymer ?
#
loop_
_entity_poly.entity_id
_entity_poly.type
_entity_poly.pdbx_seq_one_letter_code
_entity_poly.pdbx_strand_id
1 'polypeptide(L)'
;MVGERGAGEPPAAGEEGIAALGFDDALAELQQIVARLEAGGQPLEETIALYERGVALHERCARLLADAELRVKRLVERAGGALEAVEARDETDDPAS
;
A
#
# COMPACT_ATOMS: atom_id res chain seq x y z
N MET A 1 7.56 4.95 35.46
CA MET A 1 7.15 4.17 34.59
C MET A 1 6.06 4.57 33.74
N VAL A 2 5.12 5.16 34.27
CA VAL A 2 4.00 5.56 33.47
C VAL A 2 4.37 6.57 32.42
N GLY A 3 5.31 7.41 32.72
CA GLY A 3 5.69 8.44 31.78
C GLY A 3 6.24 7.88 30.49
N GLU A 4 6.92 6.77 30.58
CA GLU A 4 7.41 6.22 29.38
C GLU A 4 6.33 5.70 28.56
N ARG A 5 5.28 5.28 29.19
CA ARG A 5 4.20 4.76 28.47
C ARG A 5 3.52 5.80 27.65
N GLY A 6 3.47 7.01 28.16
CA GLY A 6 2.86 8.08 27.40
C GLY A 6 3.59 8.37 26.11
N ALA A 7 4.92 8.28 26.16
CA ALA A 7 5.70 8.55 24.97
C ALA A 7 5.59 7.41 23.98
N GLY A 8 5.42 6.19 24.49
CA GLY A 8 5.38 5.04 23.64
C GLY A 8 4.03 4.37 23.63
N GLU A 9 3.00 5.16 23.53
CA GLU A 9 1.66 4.60 23.53
C GLU A 9 1.52 3.57 22.43
N PRO A 10 1.09 2.34 22.75
CA PRO A 10 1.03 1.31 21.72
C PRO A 10 -0.06 1.63 20.70
N PRO A 11 0.12 1.21 19.47
CA PRO A 11 -0.93 1.40 18.46
C PRO A 11 -2.15 0.58 18.82
N ALA A 12 -3.27 0.90 18.22
CA ALA A 12 -4.48 0.14 18.39
C ALA A 12 -4.21 -1.31 17.99
N ALA A 13 -4.93 -2.25 18.62
CA ALA A 13 -4.71 -3.66 18.38
C ALA A 13 -4.76 -4.00 16.89
N GLY A 14 -5.67 -3.36 16.14
CA GLY A 14 -5.78 -3.63 14.72
C GLY A 14 -4.65 -3.07 13.89
N GLU A 15 -3.86 -2.15 14.45
CA GLU A 15 -2.81 -1.47 13.69
C GLU A 15 -1.41 -1.90 14.08
N GLU A 16 -1.29 -2.84 15.00
CA GLU A 16 0.01 -3.22 15.50
C GLU A 16 0.88 -3.80 14.38
N GLY A 17 2.06 -3.20 14.16
CA GLY A 17 3.00 -3.69 13.18
C GLY A 17 2.65 -3.40 11.73
N ILE A 18 1.48 -2.85 11.47
CA ILE A 18 1.03 -2.68 10.09
C ILE A 18 1.83 -1.62 9.34
N ALA A 19 2.24 -0.57 10.03
CA ALA A 19 2.99 0.50 9.38
C ALA A 19 4.32 0.02 8.81
N ALA A 20 4.84 -1.08 9.32
CA ALA A 20 6.10 -1.64 8.85
C ALA A 20 5.93 -2.62 7.69
N LEU A 21 4.71 -2.99 7.35
CA LEU A 21 4.48 -4.00 6.32
C LEU A 21 4.55 -3.38 4.93
N GLY A 22 5.21 -4.08 4.01
CA GLY A 22 5.12 -3.74 2.61
C GLY A 22 3.81 -4.23 2.03
N PHE A 23 3.57 -3.93 0.75
CA PHE A 23 2.30 -4.25 0.13
C PHE A 23 2.01 -5.74 0.12
N ASP A 24 3.00 -6.54 -0.31
CA ASP A 24 2.79 -7.98 -0.45
C ASP A 24 2.48 -8.62 0.91
N ASP A 25 3.21 -8.23 1.94
CA ASP A 25 2.99 -8.78 3.27
C ASP A 25 1.66 -8.34 3.84
N ALA A 26 1.30 -7.08 3.64
CA ALA A 26 0.01 -6.58 4.12
C ALA A 26 -1.14 -7.28 3.41
N LEU A 27 -1.02 -7.47 2.11
CA LEU A 27 -2.06 -8.13 1.34
C LEU A 27 -2.19 -9.59 1.76
N ALA A 28 -1.06 -10.28 1.95
CA ALA A 28 -1.09 -11.68 2.36
C ALA A 28 -1.79 -11.84 3.71
N GLU A 29 -1.49 -10.96 4.65
CA GLU A 29 -2.14 -11.04 5.95
C GLU A 29 -3.62 -10.72 5.84
N LEU A 30 -3.98 -9.73 5.01
CA LEU A 30 -5.38 -9.39 4.80
C LEU A 30 -6.14 -10.59 4.24
N GLN A 31 -5.55 -11.29 3.28
CA GLN A 31 -6.18 -12.46 2.70
C GLN A 31 -6.39 -13.56 3.72
N GLN A 32 -5.43 -13.75 4.64
CA GLN A 32 -5.57 -14.71 5.71
C GLN A 32 -6.72 -14.34 6.64
N ILE A 33 -6.85 -13.06 6.96
CA ILE A 33 -7.92 -12.61 7.83
C ILE A 33 -9.28 -12.81 7.18
N VAL A 34 -9.40 -12.48 5.89
CA VAL A 34 -10.64 -12.69 5.17
C VAL A 34 -11.02 -14.17 5.18
N ALA A 35 -10.06 -15.05 4.94
CA ALA A 35 -10.31 -16.47 4.95
C ALA A 35 -10.80 -16.95 6.32
N ARG A 36 -10.21 -16.42 7.39
CA ARG A 36 -10.64 -16.81 8.75
C ARG A 36 -12.04 -16.29 9.04
N LEU A 37 -12.34 -15.08 8.61
CA LEU A 37 -13.68 -14.53 8.82
C LEU A 37 -14.73 -15.32 8.03
N GLU A 38 -14.37 -15.72 6.81
CA GLU A 38 -15.30 -16.51 6.00
C GLU A 38 -15.52 -17.89 6.58
N ALA A 39 -14.49 -18.48 7.18
CA ALA A 39 -14.63 -19.78 7.80
C ALA A 39 -15.56 -19.71 9.01
N GLY A 40 -15.58 -18.59 9.71
CA GLY A 40 -16.47 -18.43 10.86
C GLY A 40 -16.04 -19.25 12.05
N GLY A 41 -16.91 -19.27 13.05
CA GLY A 41 -16.68 -20.10 14.22
C GLY A 41 -15.87 -19.44 15.33
N GLN A 42 -15.37 -18.23 15.12
CA GLN A 42 -14.63 -17.54 16.18
C GLN A 42 -15.59 -16.93 17.18
N PRO A 43 -15.15 -16.76 18.43
CA PRO A 43 -15.92 -15.97 19.40
C PRO A 43 -16.07 -14.54 18.88
N LEU A 44 -17.10 -13.87 19.35
CA LEU A 44 -17.42 -12.54 18.87
C LEU A 44 -16.24 -11.57 19.00
N GLU A 45 -15.55 -11.60 20.14
CA GLU A 45 -14.45 -10.69 20.36
C GLU A 45 -13.30 -10.92 19.37
N GLU A 46 -13.06 -12.19 19.05
CA GLU A 46 -12.03 -12.50 18.08
C GLU A 46 -12.44 -12.06 16.68
N THR A 47 -13.72 -12.21 16.36
CA THR A 47 -14.22 -11.74 15.07
C THR A 47 -14.03 -10.23 14.93
N ILE A 48 -14.33 -9.49 16.00
CA ILE A 48 -14.17 -8.04 15.98
C ILE A 48 -12.69 -7.68 15.80
N ALA A 49 -11.80 -8.37 16.53
CA ALA A 49 -10.37 -8.08 16.42
C ALA A 49 -9.85 -8.37 15.01
N LEU A 50 -10.30 -9.47 14.41
CA LEU A 50 -9.92 -9.80 13.04
C LEU A 50 -10.42 -8.74 12.07
N TYR A 51 -11.63 -8.28 12.27
CA TYR A 51 -12.21 -7.26 11.40
C TYR A 51 -11.42 -5.95 11.51
N GLU A 52 -11.11 -5.54 12.76
CA GLU A 52 -10.34 -4.31 12.96
C GLU A 52 -8.98 -4.39 12.30
N ARG A 53 -8.32 -5.52 12.43
CA ARG A 53 -7.01 -5.68 11.80
C ARG A 53 -7.15 -5.71 10.29
N GLY A 54 -8.20 -6.34 9.79
CA GLY A 54 -8.46 -6.37 8.35
C GLY A 54 -8.66 -4.98 7.78
N VAL A 55 -9.41 -4.14 8.49
CA VAL A 55 -9.63 -2.77 8.04
C VAL A 55 -8.30 -2.00 8.00
N ALA A 56 -7.48 -2.15 9.04
CA ALA A 56 -6.20 -1.46 9.08
C ALA A 56 -5.26 -1.95 7.99
N LEU A 57 -5.25 -3.25 7.71
CA LEU A 57 -4.45 -3.79 6.62
C LEU A 57 -4.93 -3.30 5.26
N HIS A 58 -6.24 -3.22 5.10
CA HIS A 58 -6.81 -2.70 3.86
C HIS A 58 -6.38 -1.25 3.64
N GLU A 59 -6.42 -0.44 4.68
CA GLU A 59 -6.01 0.95 4.58
C GLU A 59 -4.53 1.05 4.24
N ARG A 60 -3.71 0.15 4.83
CA ARG A 60 -2.27 0.14 4.50
C ARG A 60 -2.05 -0.20 3.04
N CYS A 61 -2.74 -1.23 2.55
CA CYS A 61 -2.63 -1.63 1.15
C CYS A 61 -3.07 -0.50 0.22
N ALA A 62 -4.17 0.16 0.56
CA ALA A 62 -4.69 1.25 -0.27
C ALA A 62 -3.70 2.40 -0.34
N ARG A 63 -3.07 2.74 0.78
CA ARG A 63 -2.10 3.81 0.80
C ARG A 63 -0.86 3.46 -0.01
N LEU A 64 -0.36 2.24 0.14
CA LEU A 64 0.81 1.81 -0.60
C LEU A 64 0.51 1.75 -2.10
N LEU A 65 -0.68 1.30 -2.45
CA LEU A 65 -1.08 1.24 -3.85
C LEU A 65 -1.18 2.64 -4.44
N ALA A 66 -1.76 3.58 -3.70
CA ALA A 66 -1.86 4.95 -4.18
C ALA A 66 -0.48 5.56 -4.41
N ASP A 67 0.45 5.30 -3.49
CA ASP A 67 1.82 5.78 -3.64
C ASP A 67 2.48 5.17 -4.88
N ALA A 68 2.26 3.88 -5.10
CA ALA A 68 2.82 3.20 -6.26
C ALA A 68 2.23 3.73 -7.56
N GLU A 69 0.92 3.98 -7.56
CA GLU A 69 0.27 4.54 -8.75
C GLU A 69 0.81 5.91 -9.08
N LEU A 70 1.06 6.71 -8.06
CA LEU A 70 1.63 8.04 -8.29
C LEU A 70 3.03 7.94 -8.88
N ARG A 71 3.84 7.00 -8.38
CA ARG A 71 5.17 6.80 -8.92
C ARG A 71 5.11 6.35 -10.38
N VAL A 72 4.20 5.44 -10.70
CA VAL A 72 4.04 4.96 -12.06
C VAL A 72 3.62 6.11 -12.96
N LYS A 73 2.68 6.94 -12.49
CA LYS A 73 2.23 8.08 -13.26
C LYS A 73 3.39 9.01 -13.58
N ARG A 74 4.23 9.28 -12.60
CA ARG A 74 5.39 10.16 -12.80
C ARG A 74 6.38 9.55 -13.77
N LEU A 75 6.59 8.24 -13.69
CA LEU A 75 7.49 7.56 -14.61
C LEU A 75 6.96 7.58 -16.02
N VAL A 76 5.65 7.37 -16.18
CA VAL A 76 5.03 7.40 -17.50
C VAL A 76 5.12 8.79 -18.10
N GLU A 77 4.87 9.82 -17.31
CA GLU A 77 4.98 11.19 -17.78
C GLU A 77 6.39 11.51 -18.21
N ARG A 78 7.36 11.06 -17.42
CA ARG A 78 8.75 11.32 -17.73
C ARG A 78 9.17 10.56 -18.99
N ALA A 79 8.74 9.30 -19.12
CA ALA A 79 9.04 8.51 -20.30
C ALA A 79 8.38 9.09 -21.53
N GLY A 80 7.14 9.58 -21.40
CA GLY A 80 6.45 10.22 -22.48
C GLY A 80 7.17 11.45 -22.98
N GLY A 81 7.64 12.27 -22.02
CA GLY A 81 8.41 13.45 -22.39
C GLY A 81 9.71 13.09 -23.09
N ALA A 82 10.38 12.05 -22.61
CA ALA A 82 11.63 11.60 -23.23
C ALA A 82 11.38 11.07 -24.63
N LEU A 83 10.28 10.33 -24.82
CA LEU A 83 9.94 9.81 -26.13
C LEU A 83 9.59 10.93 -27.10
N GLU A 84 8.87 11.93 -26.64
CA GLU A 84 8.56 13.08 -27.47
C GLU A 84 9.81 13.82 -27.89
N ALA A 85 10.76 13.96 -26.99
CA ALA A 85 12.01 14.61 -27.32
C ALA A 85 12.79 13.83 -28.36
N VAL A 86 12.78 12.51 -28.27
CA VAL A 86 13.44 11.68 -29.25
C VAL A 86 12.78 11.81 -30.61
N GLU A 87 11.45 11.79 -30.64
CA GLU A 87 10.73 11.93 -31.90
C GLU A 87 10.99 13.28 -32.57
N ALA A 88 11.02 14.35 -31.78
CA ALA A 88 11.31 15.66 -32.30
C ALA A 88 12.73 15.72 -32.86
N ARG A 89 13.65 15.05 -32.19
CA ARG A 89 15.02 15.02 -32.65
C ARG A 89 15.14 14.25 -33.95
N ASP A 90 14.45 13.14 -34.08
CA ASP A 90 14.46 12.36 -35.29
C ASP A 90 13.95 13.17 -36.48
N GLU A 91 12.89 13.92 -36.26
CA GLU A 91 12.37 14.77 -37.32
C GLU A 91 13.38 15.82 -37.72
N THR A 92 14.04 16.39 -36.76
CA THR A 92 15.04 17.41 -36.99
C THR A 92 16.25 16.87 -37.73
N ASP A 93 16.63 15.63 -37.36
CA ASP A 93 17.84 15.04 -37.90
C ASP A 93 17.63 14.26 -39.18
N ASP A 94 16.44 14.17 -39.69
CA ASP A 94 16.15 13.38 -40.85
C ASP A 94 16.78 14.03 -42.09
N PRO A 95 17.78 13.44 -42.69
CA PRO A 95 18.43 14.04 -43.82
C PRO A 95 17.58 14.00 -45.07
N ALA A 96 16.56 13.17 -45.07
CA ALA A 96 15.68 13.09 -46.23
C ALA A 96 14.66 14.19 -46.24
N SER A 97 14.47 14.85 -45.14
CA SER A 97 13.46 15.88 -45.04
C SER A 97 14.00 17.25 -45.48
#